data_22b854f19411e069e5c4d8ff4570bbb3
#
_entry.id   22b854f19411e069e5c4d8ff4570bbb3
#
_cell.length_a   1.000
_cell.length_b   1.000
_cell.length_c   1.000
_cell.angle_alpha   90.00
_cell.angle_beta   90.00
_cell.angle_gamma   90.00
#
_symmetry.space_group_name_H-M   'P 1'
#
loop_
_entity.id
_entity.type
_entity.pdbx_description
1 polymer ?
#
loop_
_entity_poly.entity_id
_entity_poly.type
_entity_poly.pdbx_seq_one_letter_code
_entity_poly.pdbx_strand_id
1 'polypeptide(L)'
;MKMTVLKLLIPTMALLLSACASLPPELGNPDDKSVVTQYSAWLERDPATQSPVRMAGVVANISNQKDRTRVELVNLPIDSAGRPNIHQEPQGRFVAYVPGFLDPITYGEGRLLTFYGTTAPSEQGKVGDYEHTYPVMNAQGYHLWRVEERVEVDDIGPYMFPCRGFYCWPRTMPERDGKIIQEVK
;
A
#
# COMPACT_ATOMS: atom_id res chain seq x y z
N MET A 1 -17.28 -44.62 18.10
CA MET A 1 -16.57 -43.51 18.70
C MET A 1 -15.51 -42.84 17.79
N LYS A 2 -14.73 -43.58 16.98
CA LYS A 2 -13.68 -42.99 16.09
C LYS A 2 -14.21 -42.11 14.94
N MET A 3 -15.37 -42.43 14.37
CA MET A 3 -15.96 -41.65 13.25
C MET A 3 -16.59 -40.31 13.65
N THR A 4 -17.03 -40.18 14.90
CA THR A 4 -17.63 -38.93 15.39
C THR A 4 -16.57 -37.87 15.70
N VAL A 5 -15.39 -38.28 16.19
CA VAL A 5 -14.26 -37.39 16.47
C VAL A 5 -13.67 -36.81 15.17
N LEU A 6 -13.61 -37.62 14.10
CA LEU A 6 -13.10 -37.17 12.80
C LEU A 6 -14.04 -36.14 12.15
N LYS A 7 -15.35 -36.27 12.31
CA LYS A 7 -16.35 -35.31 11.80
C LYS A 7 -16.34 -33.97 12.55
N LEU A 8 -15.87 -33.91 13.79
CA LEU A 8 -15.73 -32.68 14.56
C LEU A 8 -14.40 -31.93 14.28
N LEU A 9 -13.35 -32.66 13.87
CA LEU A 9 -12.03 -32.06 13.59
C LEU A 9 -11.99 -31.24 12.29
N ILE A 10 -12.80 -31.62 11.30
CA ILE A 10 -12.84 -30.92 9.99
C ILE A 10 -13.39 -29.49 10.09
N PRO A 11 -14.54 -29.20 10.77
CA PRO A 11 -15.02 -27.83 10.90
C PRO A 11 -14.12 -26.94 11.79
N THR A 12 -13.41 -27.51 12.78
CA THR A 12 -12.50 -26.75 13.65
C THR A 12 -11.24 -26.30 12.90
N MET A 13 -10.74 -27.08 11.95
CA MET A 13 -9.59 -26.76 11.13
C MET A 13 -9.92 -25.70 10.04
N ALA A 14 -11.16 -25.63 9.58
CA ALA A 14 -11.61 -24.63 8.61
C ALA A 14 -11.72 -23.21 9.20
N LEU A 15 -11.90 -23.07 10.50
CA LEU A 15 -11.96 -21.78 11.21
C LEU A 15 -10.61 -21.10 11.42
N LEU A 16 -9.50 -21.81 11.23
CA LEU A 16 -8.14 -21.27 11.46
C LEU A 16 -7.51 -20.62 10.22
N LEU A 17 -8.20 -20.63 9.07
CA LEU A 17 -7.65 -20.14 7.81
C LEU A 17 -8.06 -18.70 7.44
N SER A 18 -8.78 -17.97 8.28
CA SER A 18 -9.13 -16.58 7.97
C SER A 18 -8.07 -15.60 8.48
N ALA A 19 -6.85 -15.71 7.94
CA ALA A 19 -5.85 -14.66 8.06
C ALA A 19 -6.19 -13.56 7.03
N CYS A 20 -7.27 -12.82 7.25
CA CYS A 20 -7.56 -11.62 6.48
C CYS A 20 -6.56 -10.53 6.87
N ALA A 21 -5.85 -9.96 5.89
CA ALA A 21 -5.10 -8.74 6.09
C ALA A 21 -6.10 -7.66 6.56
N SER A 22 -5.99 -7.24 7.82
CA SER A 22 -6.90 -6.25 8.41
C SER A 22 -6.46 -4.85 8.03
N LEU A 23 -7.44 -3.98 7.79
CA LEU A 23 -7.21 -2.56 7.62
C LEU A 23 -6.61 -1.99 8.92
N PRO A 24 -5.51 -1.20 8.88
CA PRO A 24 -5.01 -0.47 10.03
C PRO A 24 -6.11 0.38 10.70
N PRO A 25 -6.24 0.35 12.05
CA PRO A 25 -7.36 1.02 12.74
C PRO A 25 -7.41 2.52 12.51
N GLU A 26 -6.27 3.17 12.28
CA GLU A 26 -6.17 4.60 11.95
C GLU A 26 -6.75 4.96 10.58
N LEU A 27 -6.99 3.99 9.71
CA LEU A 27 -7.60 4.18 8.39
C LEU A 27 -9.12 4.01 8.39
N GLY A 28 -9.75 3.96 9.56
CA GLY A 28 -11.19 3.89 9.73
C GLY A 28 -11.73 2.46 9.73
N ASN A 29 -13.06 2.33 9.59
CA ASN A 29 -13.72 1.03 9.61
C ASN A 29 -13.65 0.38 8.21
N PRO A 30 -13.21 -0.90 8.09
CA PRO A 30 -13.22 -1.63 6.83
C PRO A 30 -14.64 -1.90 6.28
N ASP A 31 -15.64 -2.00 7.15
CA ASP A 31 -17.03 -2.32 6.78
C ASP A 31 -17.86 -1.08 6.39
N ASP A 32 -17.28 0.11 6.52
CA ASP A 32 -17.98 1.35 6.17
C ASP A 32 -18.00 1.54 4.64
N LYS A 33 -19.13 1.16 4.05
CA LYS A 33 -19.40 1.28 2.61
C LYS A 33 -19.58 2.73 2.13
N SER A 34 -19.68 3.69 3.02
CA SER A 34 -19.78 5.11 2.65
C SER A 34 -18.42 5.71 2.27
N VAL A 35 -17.33 5.06 2.68
CA VAL A 35 -15.96 5.50 2.41
C VAL A 35 -15.60 5.32 0.94
N VAL A 36 -15.28 6.41 0.26
CA VAL A 36 -14.82 6.38 -1.12
C VAL A 36 -13.34 5.96 -1.15
N THR A 37 -13.02 4.92 -1.93
CA THR A 37 -11.68 4.36 -2.06
C THR A 37 -11.12 4.44 -3.49
N GLN A 38 -11.93 4.87 -4.45
CA GLN A 38 -11.55 5.04 -5.84
C GLN A 38 -11.39 6.52 -6.17
N TYR A 39 -10.27 6.87 -6.80
CA TYR A 39 -9.92 8.24 -7.12
C TYR A 39 -10.95 8.89 -8.07
N SER A 40 -11.39 8.18 -9.12
CA SER A 40 -12.42 8.67 -10.04
C SER A 40 -13.75 8.96 -9.33
N ALA A 41 -14.17 8.07 -8.43
CA ALA A 41 -15.40 8.26 -7.67
C ALA A 41 -15.27 9.44 -6.68
N TRP A 42 -14.07 9.74 -6.18
CA TRP A 42 -13.84 10.95 -5.38
C TRP A 42 -14.01 12.23 -6.20
N LEU A 43 -13.49 12.27 -7.43
CA LEU A 43 -13.60 13.45 -8.29
C LEU A 43 -15.06 13.81 -8.64
N GLU A 44 -15.96 12.82 -8.60
CA GLU A 44 -17.40 13.00 -8.85
C GLU A 44 -18.16 13.51 -7.60
N ARG A 45 -17.53 13.51 -6.43
CA ARG A 45 -18.17 13.97 -5.19
C ARG A 45 -18.12 15.49 -5.08
N ASP A 46 -19.23 16.06 -4.58
CA ASP A 46 -19.24 17.46 -4.19
C ASP A 46 -18.34 17.64 -2.95
N PRO A 47 -17.27 18.44 -3.03
CA PRO A 47 -16.39 18.70 -1.90
C PRO A 47 -17.09 19.28 -0.68
N ALA A 48 -18.21 19.97 -0.86
CA ALA A 48 -18.98 20.57 0.24
C ALA A 48 -19.66 19.51 1.14
N THR A 49 -19.85 18.29 0.64
CA THR A 49 -20.52 17.20 1.41
C THR A 49 -19.66 16.59 2.48
N GLN A 50 -18.37 16.90 2.55
CA GLN A 50 -17.40 16.30 3.48
C GLN A 50 -17.48 14.77 3.52
N SER A 51 -17.60 14.14 2.35
CA SER A 51 -17.72 12.70 2.22
C SER A 51 -16.47 11.98 2.77
N PRO A 52 -16.63 10.83 3.46
CA PRO A 52 -15.49 10.06 3.92
C PRO A 52 -14.73 9.45 2.74
N VAL A 53 -13.40 9.60 2.74
CA VAL A 53 -12.50 9.10 1.70
C VAL A 53 -11.31 8.39 2.32
N ARG A 54 -10.83 7.36 1.64
CA ARG A 54 -9.56 6.66 1.95
C ARG A 54 -8.76 6.56 0.68
N MET A 55 -7.62 7.27 0.62
CA MET A 55 -6.78 7.34 -0.57
C MET A 55 -5.33 7.08 -0.20
N ALA A 56 -4.61 6.42 -1.10
CA ALA A 56 -3.19 6.17 -0.95
C ALA A 56 -2.39 6.74 -2.11
N GLY A 57 -1.10 6.86 -1.89
CA GLY A 57 -0.19 7.29 -2.94
C GLY A 57 1.25 7.39 -2.49
N VAL A 58 2.08 7.78 -3.44
CA VAL A 58 3.46 8.16 -3.23
C VAL A 58 3.51 9.64 -2.89
N VAL A 59 4.20 10.00 -1.82
CA VAL A 59 4.41 11.41 -1.46
C VAL A 59 5.26 12.09 -2.53
N ALA A 60 4.71 13.13 -3.13
CA ALA A 60 5.39 13.98 -4.11
C ALA A 60 5.99 15.24 -3.47
N ASN A 61 5.33 15.76 -2.43
CA ASN A 61 5.82 16.92 -1.68
C ASN A 61 5.20 16.95 -0.28
N ILE A 62 5.97 17.46 0.70
CA ILE A 62 5.49 17.69 2.06
C ILE A 62 5.88 19.10 2.51
N SER A 63 4.93 19.83 3.09
CA SER A 63 5.14 21.19 3.57
C SER A 63 4.45 21.40 4.91
N ASN A 64 5.26 21.65 5.95
CA ASN A 64 4.77 21.95 7.28
C ASN A 64 4.34 23.43 7.36
N GLN A 65 3.10 23.64 7.73
CA GLN A 65 2.49 24.94 8.02
C GLN A 65 2.37 25.12 9.54
N LYS A 66 1.88 26.29 9.99
CA LYS A 66 1.82 26.61 11.41
C LYS A 66 1.08 25.56 12.26
N ASP A 67 -0.09 25.11 11.79
CA ASP A 67 -1.00 24.26 12.56
C ASP A 67 -1.31 22.91 11.88
N ARG A 68 -0.78 22.69 10.67
CA ARG A 68 -1.02 21.49 9.86
C ARG A 68 0.14 21.22 8.89
N THR A 69 0.19 20.01 8.42
CA THR A 69 1.09 19.61 7.33
C THR A 69 0.30 19.38 6.06
N ARG A 70 0.72 20.00 4.96
CA ARG A 70 0.23 19.74 3.61
C ARG A 70 1.08 18.62 2.99
N VAL A 71 0.45 17.54 2.60
CA VAL A 71 1.09 16.43 1.89
C VAL A 71 0.48 16.32 0.51
N GLU A 72 1.29 16.43 -0.54
CA GLU A 72 0.90 16.16 -1.92
C GLU A 72 1.27 14.73 -2.29
N LEU A 73 0.32 14.00 -2.87
CA LEU A 73 0.51 12.61 -3.24
C LEU A 73 0.13 12.37 -4.70
N VAL A 74 0.88 11.46 -5.31
CA VAL A 74 0.48 10.80 -6.56
C VAL A 74 -0.34 9.57 -6.19
N ASN A 75 -1.62 9.57 -6.54
CA ASN A 75 -2.56 8.54 -6.13
C ASN A 75 -2.22 7.18 -6.73
N LEU A 76 -2.25 6.15 -5.87
CA LEU A 76 -2.23 4.74 -6.24
C LEU A 76 -3.51 4.05 -5.75
N PRO A 77 -4.08 3.13 -6.55
CA PRO A 77 -5.19 2.31 -6.10
C PRO A 77 -4.84 1.51 -4.83
N ILE A 78 -5.85 1.25 -3.99
CA ILE A 78 -5.66 0.51 -2.74
C ILE A 78 -6.36 -0.84 -2.76
N ASP A 79 -5.82 -1.79 -1.99
CA ASP A 79 -6.48 -3.05 -1.68
C ASP A 79 -7.46 -2.91 -0.48
N SER A 80 -8.09 -4.03 -0.09
CA SER A 80 -9.02 -4.07 1.05
C SER A 80 -8.36 -3.75 2.41
N ALA A 81 -7.05 -3.91 2.52
CA ALA A 81 -6.28 -3.53 3.70
C ALA A 81 -5.80 -2.07 3.65
N GLY A 82 -6.18 -1.32 2.61
CA GLY A 82 -5.76 0.07 2.41
C GLY A 82 -4.34 0.22 1.88
N ARG A 83 -3.67 -0.86 1.45
CA ARG A 83 -2.31 -0.81 0.92
C ARG A 83 -2.29 -0.26 -0.49
N PRO A 84 -1.38 0.68 -0.82
CA PRO A 84 -1.21 1.15 -2.19
C PRO A 84 -0.64 0.04 -3.10
N ASN A 85 -1.21 -0.10 -4.27
CA ASN A 85 -0.74 -1.04 -5.27
C ASN A 85 0.33 -0.38 -6.16
N ILE A 86 1.59 -0.68 -5.88
CA ILE A 86 2.74 -0.12 -6.60
C ILE A 86 2.92 -0.69 -8.02
N HIS A 87 2.15 -1.70 -8.41
CA HIS A 87 2.18 -2.31 -9.73
C HIS A 87 1.09 -1.75 -10.67
N GLN A 88 0.27 -0.81 -10.17
CA GLN A 88 -0.74 -0.14 -10.99
C GLN A 88 -0.33 1.30 -11.30
N GLU A 89 -0.80 1.78 -12.45
CA GLU A 89 -0.55 3.16 -12.88
C GLU A 89 -1.21 4.18 -11.96
N PRO A 90 -0.53 5.30 -11.68
CA PRO A 90 -1.10 6.42 -10.95
C PRO A 90 -2.35 6.99 -11.63
N GLN A 91 -3.36 7.35 -10.84
CA GLN A 91 -4.64 7.87 -11.36
C GLN A 91 -4.74 9.39 -11.32
N GLY A 92 -3.82 10.08 -10.65
CA GLY A 92 -3.81 11.53 -10.52
C GLY A 92 -3.07 11.98 -9.27
N ARG A 93 -3.30 13.24 -8.85
CA ARG A 93 -2.69 13.83 -7.67
C ARG A 93 -3.75 14.36 -6.73
N PHE A 94 -3.47 14.32 -5.44
CA PHE A 94 -4.33 14.91 -4.42
C PHE A 94 -3.49 15.51 -3.29
N VAL A 95 -4.14 16.30 -2.45
CA VAL A 95 -3.55 16.89 -1.26
C VAL A 95 -4.28 16.40 -0.01
N ALA A 96 -3.52 15.97 0.97
CA ALA A 96 -4.00 15.67 2.31
C ALA A 96 -3.47 16.71 3.30
N TYR A 97 -4.37 17.34 4.05
CA TYR A 97 -4.01 18.18 5.19
C TYR A 97 -4.10 17.38 6.48
N VAL A 98 -2.97 17.25 7.15
CA VAL A 98 -2.84 16.53 8.41
C VAL A 98 -2.70 17.55 9.55
N PRO A 99 -3.51 17.49 10.61
CA PRO A 99 -3.32 18.34 11.78
C PRO A 99 -1.95 18.14 12.41
N GLY A 100 -1.27 19.24 12.77
CA GLY A 100 0.04 19.20 13.41
C GLY A 100 1.20 19.00 12.45
N PHE A 101 2.31 18.50 13.00
CA PHE A 101 3.59 18.35 12.32
C PHE A 101 3.84 16.91 11.89
N LEU A 102 4.20 16.71 10.63
CA LEU A 102 4.78 15.47 10.11
C LEU A 102 6.27 15.70 9.80
N ASP A 103 7.11 14.81 10.31
CA ASP A 103 8.54 14.85 10.04
C ASP A 103 8.85 14.52 8.56
N PRO A 104 9.43 15.46 7.77
CA PRO A 104 9.72 15.21 6.36
C PRO A 104 10.73 14.09 6.10
N ILE A 105 11.55 13.71 7.08
CA ILE A 105 12.48 12.59 6.93
C ILE A 105 11.71 11.26 6.96
N THR A 106 10.71 11.18 7.82
CA THR A 106 9.88 9.96 7.96
C THR A 106 8.83 9.86 6.87
N TYR A 107 8.15 10.98 6.55
CA TYR A 107 6.96 11.03 5.69
C TYR A 107 7.22 11.79 4.38
N GLY A 108 8.49 11.98 3.99
CA GLY A 108 8.89 12.78 2.84
C GLY A 108 8.68 12.10 1.49
N GLU A 109 9.23 12.73 0.46
CA GLU A 109 9.11 12.31 -0.94
C GLU A 109 9.49 10.84 -1.15
N GLY A 110 8.72 10.15 -2.00
CA GLY A 110 8.91 8.73 -2.32
C GLY A 110 8.31 7.75 -1.30
N ARG A 111 7.82 8.22 -0.15
CA ARG A 111 7.17 7.35 0.84
C ARG A 111 5.75 7.01 0.42
N LEU A 112 5.30 5.81 0.81
CA LEU A 112 3.94 5.31 0.55
C LEU A 112 3.06 5.57 1.76
N LEU A 113 1.99 6.36 1.58
CA LEU A 113 1.04 6.70 2.62
C LEU A 113 -0.39 6.41 2.17
N THR A 114 -1.20 5.97 3.12
CA THR A 114 -2.66 5.95 2.99
C THR A 114 -3.24 6.93 4.00
N PHE A 115 -4.16 7.76 3.55
CA PHE A 115 -4.90 8.70 4.37
C PHE A 115 -6.36 8.30 4.43
N TYR A 116 -6.97 8.49 5.60
CA TYR A 116 -8.40 8.44 5.84
C TYR A 116 -8.86 9.79 6.36
N GLY A 117 -9.98 10.27 5.86
CA GLY A 117 -10.50 11.57 6.27
C GLY A 117 -11.75 11.95 5.49
N THR A 118 -11.99 13.25 5.35
CA THR A 118 -13.14 13.79 4.63
C THR A 118 -12.71 14.69 3.48
N THR A 119 -13.52 14.74 2.42
CA THR A 119 -13.31 15.67 1.30
C THR A 119 -13.33 17.11 1.76
N ALA A 120 -12.56 17.96 1.10
CA ALA A 120 -12.48 19.40 1.32
C ALA A 120 -12.47 20.12 -0.04
N PRO A 121 -12.74 21.44 -0.08
CA PRO A 121 -12.65 22.22 -1.31
C PRO A 121 -11.30 22.04 -2.00
N SER A 122 -11.34 21.87 -3.34
CA SER A 122 -10.13 21.73 -4.14
C SER A 122 -9.25 22.98 -4.07
N GLU A 123 -7.95 22.80 -4.24
CA GLU A 123 -7.00 23.92 -4.31
C GLU A 123 -6.33 24.00 -5.69
N GLN A 124 -5.96 25.21 -6.08
CA GLN A 124 -5.13 25.45 -7.25
C GLN A 124 -3.67 25.45 -6.87
N GLY A 125 -2.84 24.81 -7.69
CA GLY A 125 -1.40 24.77 -7.51
C GLY A 125 -0.70 24.45 -8.82
N LYS A 126 0.56 24.05 -8.74
CA LYS A 126 1.37 23.75 -9.92
C LYS A 126 2.10 22.42 -9.76
N VAL A 127 2.25 21.71 -10.88
CA VAL A 127 3.16 20.58 -11.04
C VAL A 127 4.24 21.01 -12.03
N GLY A 128 5.42 21.35 -11.53
CA GLY A 128 6.39 22.10 -12.32
C GLY A 128 5.80 23.45 -12.73
N ASP A 129 5.75 23.73 -14.04
CA ASP A 129 5.19 24.98 -14.59
C ASP A 129 3.70 24.89 -14.94
N TYR A 130 3.09 23.68 -14.82
CA TYR A 130 1.69 23.45 -15.22
C TYR A 130 0.73 23.71 -14.06
N GLU A 131 -0.34 24.48 -14.35
CA GLU A 131 -1.43 24.66 -13.38
C GLU A 131 -2.19 23.35 -13.19
N HIS A 132 -2.49 23.03 -11.92
CA HIS A 132 -3.17 21.80 -11.55
C HIS A 132 -4.20 22.08 -10.44
N THR A 133 -5.38 21.48 -10.61
CA THR A 133 -6.42 21.51 -9.57
C THR A 133 -6.33 20.21 -8.75
N TYR A 134 -6.01 20.35 -7.49
CA TYR A 134 -5.90 19.20 -6.58
C TYR A 134 -7.23 18.96 -5.87
N PRO A 135 -7.80 17.75 -5.91
CA PRO A 135 -8.77 17.34 -4.91
C PRO A 135 -8.08 17.31 -3.54
N VAL A 136 -8.79 17.80 -2.53
CA VAL A 136 -8.24 17.98 -1.18
C VAL A 136 -9.03 17.16 -0.18
N MET A 137 -8.32 16.58 0.80
CA MET A 137 -8.93 15.96 1.96
C MET A 137 -8.33 16.50 3.27
N ASN A 138 -9.17 16.55 4.30
CA ASN A 138 -8.74 16.75 5.68
C ASN A 138 -8.52 15.36 6.31
N ALA A 139 -7.27 15.00 6.56
CA ALA A 139 -6.91 13.72 7.12
C ALA A 139 -7.26 13.62 8.60
N GLN A 140 -7.87 12.52 8.99
CA GLN A 140 -8.17 12.13 10.37
C GLN A 140 -7.26 11.01 10.85
N GLY A 141 -6.74 10.20 9.89
CA GLY A 141 -5.80 9.15 10.14
C GLY A 141 -4.91 8.92 8.92
N TYR A 142 -3.75 8.35 9.16
CA TYR A 142 -2.82 7.99 8.09
C TYR A 142 -1.96 6.80 8.52
N HIS A 143 -1.52 6.02 7.52
CA HIS A 143 -0.64 4.87 7.71
C HIS A 143 0.54 4.95 6.75
N LEU A 144 1.75 4.74 7.28
CA LEU A 144 2.99 4.67 6.51
C LEU A 144 3.32 3.23 6.16
N TRP A 145 3.40 2.93 4.89
CA TRP A 145 3.75 1.61 4.39
C TRP A 145 5.26 1.49 4.13
N ARG A 146 5.76 0.27 4.26
CA ARG A 146 7.14 -0.07 3.89
C ARG A 146 7.12 -0.90 2.61
N VAL A 147 8.13 -0.67 1.77
CA VAL A 147 8.39 -1.55 0.62
C VAL A 147 9.50 -2.50 1.03
N GLU A 148 9.21 -3.78 1.00
CA GLU A 148 10.20 -4.83 1.19
C GLU A 148 10.57 -5.44 -0.16
N GLU A 149 11.87 -5.55 -0.42
CA GLU A 149 12.39 -6.20 -1.61
C GLU A 149 12.82 -7.63 -1.25
N ARG A 150 12.34 -8.59 -2.03
CA ARG A 150 12.75 -9.98 -1.94
C ARG A 150 13.32 -10.42 -3.27
N VAL A 151 14.47 -11.06 -3.23
CA VAL A 151 15.04 -11.72 -4.41
C VAL A 151 14.59 -13.18 -4.41
N GLU A 152 13.77 -13.56 -5.37
CA GLU A 152 13.47 -14.96 -5.65
C GLU A 152 14.50 -15.47 -6.65
N VAL A 153 15.28 -16.47 -6.26
CA VAL A 153 16.21 -17.18 -7.12
C VAL A 153 15.58 -18.54 -7.42
N ASP A 154 15.32 -18.81 -8.69
CA ASP A 154 14.85 -20.13 -9.12
C ASP A 154 15.96 -21.15 -8.88
N ASP A 155 15.90 -21.80 -7.72
CA ASP A 155 16.83 -22.86 -7.34
C ASP A 155 16.25 -24.23 -7.73
N ILE A 156 16.23 -24.50 -9.02
CA ILE A 156 15.90 -25.84 -9.54
C ILE A 156 17.22 -26.54 -9.91
N GLY A 157 18.05 -26.78 -8.90
CA GLY A 157 19.24 -27.59 -9.08
C GLY A 157 19.26 -28.73 -8.08
N PRO A 158 19.48 -29.99 -8.47
CA PRO A 158 19.72 -31.06 -7.51
C PRO A 158 21.07 -30.85 -6.85
N TYR A 159 21.10 -30.13 -5.75
CA TYR A 159 22.27 -30.07 -4.86
C TYR A 159 22.59 -31.43 -4.21
N MET A 160 21.99 -32.50 -4.72
CA MET A 160 22.02 -33.80 -4.05
C MET A 160 23.36 -34.54 -4.14
N PHE A 161 24.27 -34.09 -5.00
CA PHE A 161 25.56 -34.75 -5.10
C PHE A 161 26.71 -33.75 -5.24
N PRO A 162 27.38 -33.37 -4.14
CA PRO A 162 28.70 -32.79 -4.28
C PRO A 162 29.55 -33.82 -5.01
N CYS A 163 29.95 -33.48 -6.22
CA CYS A 163 30.81 -34.34 -7.03
C CYS A 163 32.07 -34.65 -6.25
N ARG A 164 32.21 -35.90 -5.78
CA ARG A 164 33.38 -36.42 -5.11
C ARG A 164 34.05 -37.46 -6.03
N GLY A 165 35.03 -37.02 -6.80
CA GLY A 165 35.82 -37.96 -7.62
C GLY A 165 36.75 -37.23 -8.60
N PHE A 166 37.77 -37.91 -9.06
CA PHE A 166 38.81 -37.40 -9.97
C PHE A 166 38.30 -36.96 -11.36
N TYR A 167 37.06 -37.23 -11.70
CA TYR A 167 36.44 -36.90 -12.98
C TYR A 167 35.40 -35.77 -12.88
N CYS A 168 35.39 -35.00 -11.80
CA CYS A 168 34.53 -33.86 -11.68
C CYS A 168 35.11 -32.65 -12.38
N TRP A 169 34.70 -32.42 -13.63
CA TRP A 169 34.95 -31.15 -14.31
C TRP A 169 34.15 -30.04 -13.62
N PRO A 170 34.77 -28.87 -13.37
CA PRO A 170 33.99 -27.71 -12.92
C PRO A 170 33.04 -27.36 -14.03
N ARG A 171 31.76 -27.79 -13.90
CA ARG A 171 30.71 -27.23 -14.72
C ARG A 171 30.63 -25.76 -14.35
N THR A 172 30.82 -24.88 -15.32
CA THR A 172 30.45 -23.49 -15.20
C THR A 172 29.03 -23.45 -14.65
N MET A 173 28.87 -22.90 -13.44
CA MET A 173 27.52 -22.70 -12.89
C MET A 173 26.76 -21.85 -13.87
N PRO A 174 25.57 -22.26 -14.33
CA PRO A 174 24.77 -21.41 -15.18
C PRO A 174 24.50 -20.09 -14.45
N GLU A 175 24.57 -19.00 -15.19
CA GLU A 175 24.15 -17.69 -14.71
C GLU A 175 22.74 -17.82 -14.12
N ARG A 176 22.57 -17.36 -12.90
CA ARG A 176 21.30 -17.51 -12.18
C ARG A 176 20.53 -16.22 -12.32
N ASP A 177 19.37 -16.28 -12.91
CA ASP A 177 18.43 -15.19 -12.95
C ASP A 177 17.70 -15.10 -11.60
N GLY A 178 17.79 -13.94 -10.95
CA GLY A 178 17.02 -13.61 -9.77
C GLY A 178 15.93 -12.60 -10.12
N LYS A 179 14.70 -12.84 -9.68
CA LYS A 179 13.60 -11.89 -9.81
C LYS A 179 13.47 -11.08 -8.52
N ILE A 180 13.55 -9.76 -8.64
CA ILE A 180 13.26 -8.85 -7.53
C ILE A 180 11.75 -8.68 -7.44
N ILE A 181 11.17 -9.02 -6.28
CA ILE A 181 9.75 -8.81 -5.96
C ILE A 181 9.69 -7.73 -4.90
N GLN A 182 8.87 -6.71 -5.15
CA GLN A 182 8.58 -5.65 -4.19
C GLN A 182 7.19 -5.88 -3.59
N GLU A 183 7.11 -5.87 -2.26
CA GLU A 183 5.86 -6.01 -1.50
C GLU A 183 5.66 -4.82 -0.58
N VAL A 184 4.43 -4.31 -0.52
CA VAL A 184 4.03 -3.25 0.41
C VAL A 184 3.53 -3.88 1.72
N LYS A 185 4.14 -3.49 2.84
CA LYS A 185 3.79 -3.97 4.19
C LYS A 185 3.60 -2.84 5.16
#